data_d04aa7050db2b74fa3e6bb423a7fa9db
#
_entry.id   d04aa7050db2b74fa3e6bb423a7fa9db
#
_cell.length_a   1.000
_cell.length_b   1.000
_cell.length_c   1.000
_cell.angle_alpha   90.00
_cell.angle_beta   90.00
_cell.angle_gamma   90.00
#
_symmetry.space_group_name_H-M   'P 1'
#
loop_
_entity.id
_entity.type
_entity.pdbx_description
1 polymer ?
#
loop_
_entity_poly.entity_id
_entity_poly.type
_entity_poly.pdbx_seq_one_letter_code
_entity_poly.pdbx_strand_id
1 'polypeptide(L)'
;MSKYKEILRLHIILPLAEKIVGVCSYKWLKQINTMSTWSAHQVTEWQNERLQALVKHVYEHTKYYRRIFDERGLTPNDIQTIDDLKKLPIINKEIANAHHDEIVPDNLSSFKYRNSRTGGTTGEPMQFFLDENTWGYTSAAKLHAWMTTSYQYGDQFVAMGSASLFAKKPSLLRRIYDKIRNEYPLNTVNLTDELCEKYIAFIQKNKIRFI
;
A
#
# COMPACT_ATOMS: atom_id res chain seq x y z
N MET A 1 -18.47 18.35 -7.17
CA MET A 1 -17.36 19.23 -7.73
C MET A 1 -17.52 19.34 -9.24
N SER A 2 -17.07 20.45 -9.89
CA SER A 2 -17.11 20.52 -11.37
C SER A 2 -16.13 19.50 -11.99
N LYS A 3 -16.52 18.81 -13.06
CA LYS A 3 -15.70 17.83 -13.79
C LYS A 3 -14.31 18.39 -14.19
N TYR A 4 -14.23 19.66 -14.54
CA TYR A 4 -12.96 20.33 -14.84
C TYR A 4 -12.01 20.42 -13.63
N LYS A 5 -12.56 20.66 -12.45
CA LYS A 5 -11.77 20.71 -11.20
C LYS A 5 -11.23 19.34 -10.82
N GLU A 6 -12.00 18.29 -11.04
CA GLU A 6 -11.56 16.91 -10.83
C GLU A 6 -10.40 16.55 -11.78
N ILE A 7 -10.58 16.80 -13.09
CA ILE A 7 -9.55 16.55 -14.11
C ILE A 7 -8.25 17.30 -13.75
N LEU A 8 -8.33 18.58 -13.42
CA LEU A 8 -7.18 19.38 -13.02
C LEU A 8 -6.47 18.79 -11.78
N ARG A 9 -7.24 18.43 -10.76
CA ARG A 9 -6.69 17.86 -9.52
C ARG A 9 -6.06 16.49 -9.74
N LEU A 10 -6.74 15.61 -10.47
CA LEU A 10 -6.29 14.24 -10.67
C LEU A 10 -5.10 14.13 -11.62
N HIS A 11 -5.13 14.88 -12.73
CA HIS A 11 -4.16 14.69 -13.82
C HIS A 11 -3.00 15.70 -13.83
N ILE A 12 -3.11 16.79 -13.08
CA ILE A 12 -2.08 17.83 -13.01
C ILE A 12 -1.57 18.01 -11.57
N ILE A 13 -2.47 18.31 -10.62
CA ILE A 13 -2.04 18.64 -9.27
C ILE A 13 -1.50 17.42 -8.53
N LEU A 14 -2.19 16.26 -8.63
CA LEU A 14 -1.73 15.03 -7.96
C LEU A 14 -0.33 14.61 -8.42
N PRO A 15 -0.03 14.43 -9.72
CA PRO A 15 1.30 13.99 -10.13
C PRO A 15 2.41 15.00 -9.78
N LEU A 16 2.13 16.30 -9.80
CA LEU A 16 3.07 17.32 -9.35
C LEU A 16 3.33 17.24 -7.85
N ALA A 17 2.28 17.13 -7.04
CA ALA A 17 2.40 16.99 -5.60
C ALA A 17 3.13 15.69 -5.21
N GLU A 18 2.85 14.58 -5.89
CA GLU A 18 3.52 13.29 -5.67
C GLU A 18 5.02 13.36 -5.97
N LYS A 19 5.41 14.05 -7.03
CA LYS A 19 6.82 14.25 -7.37
C LYS A 19 7.57 14.99 -6.25
N ILE A 20 6.91 15.94 -5.59
CA ILE A 20 7.50 16.71 -4.48
C ILE A 20 7.63 15.86 -3.21
N VAL A 21 6.62 15.03 -2.89
CA VAL A 21 6.62 14.22 -1.66
C VAL A 21 7.21 12.81 -1.83
N GLY A 22 7.65 12.45 -3.04
CA GLY A 22 8.26 11.15 -3.34
C GLY A 22 7.25 10.00 -3.25
N VAL A 23 6.07 10.17 -3.85
CA VAL A 23 5.00 9.15 -3.95
C VAL A 23 4.73 8.88 -5.43
N CYS A 24 4.22 7.70 -5.78
CA CYS A 24 4.00 7.30 -7.18
C CYS A 24 2.61 6.69 -7.42
N SER A 25 1.57 7.12 -6.66
CA SER A 25 0.25 6.49 -6.78
C SER A 25 -0.45 6.83 -8.11
N TYR A 26 -0.20 8.00 -8.68
CA TYR A 26 -0.79 8.37 -9.99
C TYR A 26 -0.34 7.47 -11.13
N LYS A 27 0.94 7.08 -11.16
CA LYS A 27 1.46 6.10 -12.13
C LYS A 27 0.67 4.79 -12.06
N TRP A 28 0.50 4.28 -10.85
CA TRP A 28 -0.21 3.03 -10.60
C TRP A 28 -1.71 3.14 -10.84
N LEU A 29 -2.33 4.30 -10.55
CA LEU A 29 -3.74 4.53 -10.85
C LEU A 29 -4.04 4.43 -12.33
N LYS A 30 -3.18 4.99 -13.20
CA LYS A 30 -3.30 4.81 -14.65
C LYS A 30 -3.26 3.34 -15.05
N GLN A 31 -2.32 2.58 -14.49
CA GLN A 31 -2.20 1.15 -14.78
C GLN A 31 -3.42 0.37 -14.28
N ILE A 32 -3.90 0.62 -13.06
CA ILE A 32 -5.10 -0.04 -12.50
C ILE A 32 -6.34 0.27 -13.36
N ASN A 33 -6.49 1.50 -13.80
CA ASN A 33 -7.59 1.87 -14.70
C ASN A 33 -7.54 1.12 -16.03
N THR A 34 -6.34 0.86 -16.57
CA THR A 34 -6.19 0.01 -17.76
C THR A 34 -6.50 -1.45 -17.42
N MET A 35 -5.99 -1.95 -16.29
CA MET A 35 -6.24 -3.33 -15.85
C MET A 35 -7.72 -3.62 -15.58
N SER A 36 -8.53 -2.62 -15.23
CA SER A 36 -9.98 -2.79 -15.00
C SER A 36 -10.76 -3.20 -16.26
N THR A 37 -10.15 -3.07 -17.44
CA THR A 37 -10.72 -3.52 -18.72
C THR A 37 -10.16 -4.85 -19.23
N TRP A 38 -9.23 -5.45 -18.46
CA TRP A 38 -8.58 -6.69 -18.87
C TRP A 38 -9.49 -7.91 -18.71
N SER A 39 -9.28 -8.90 -19.57
CA SER A 39 -9.85 -10.23 -19.41
C SER A 39 -9.18 -10.96 -18.21
N ALA A 40 -9.84 -11.98 -17.69
CA ALA A 40 -9.27 -12.83 -16.64
C ALA A 40 -7.91 -13.42 -17.06
N HIS A 41 -7.76 -13.80 -18.33
CA HIS A 41 -6.50 -14.31 -18.87
C HIS A 41 -5.37 -13.27 -18.77
N GLN A 42 -5.61 -12.03 -19.20
CA GLN A 42 -4.62 -10.95 -19.10
C GLN A 42 -4.22 -10.63 -17.65
N VAL A 43 -5.18 -10.70 -16.73
CA VAL A 43 -4.88 -10.54 -15.29
C VAL A 43 -3.97 -11.67 -14.80
N THR A 44 -4.29 -12.92 -15.17
CA THR A 44 -3.49 -14.10 -14.79
C THR A 44 -2.07 -14.03 -15.36
N GLU A 45 -1.92 -13.66 -16.62
CA GLU A 45 -0.60 -13.49 -17.26
C GLU A 45 0.23 -12.43 -16.50
N TRP A 46 -0.36 -11.28 -16.23
CA TRP A 46 0.32 -10.22 -15.48
C TRP A 46 0.70 -10.65 -14.07
N GLN A 47 -0.17 -11.41 -13.37
CA GLN A 47 0.12 -11.95 -12.04
C GLN A 47 1.29 -12.94 -12.09
N ASN A 48 1.31 -13.84 -13.08
CA ASN A 48 2.39 -14.80 -13.24
C ASN A 48 3.73 -14.12 -13.55
N GLU A 49 3.76 -13.12 -14.43
CA GLU A 49 4.97 -12.33 -14.70
C GLU A 49 5.52 -11.67 -13.43
N ARG A 50 4.64 -11.11 -12.59
CA ARG A 50 5.04 -10.49 -11.32
C ARG A 50 5.52 -11.51 -10.30
N LEU A 51 4.87 -12.67 -10.26
CA LEU A 51 5.28 -13.78 -9.42
C LEU A 51 6.68 -14.26 -9.79
N GLN A 52 6.94 -14.51 -11.06
CA GLN A 52 8.26 -14.95 -11.56
C GLN A 52 9.36 -13.95 -11.21
N ALA A 53 9.10 -12.66 -11.40
CA ALA A 53 10.03 -11.61 -11.01
C ALA A 53 10.30 -11.59 -9.50
N LEU A 54 9.26 -11.75 -8.67
CA LEU A 54 9.38 -11.83 -7.22
C LEU A 54 10.16 -13.07 -6.79
N VAL A 55 9.82 -14.24 -7.33
CA VAL A 55 10.47 -15.52 -7.02
C VAL A 55 11.96 -15.46 -7.35
N LYS A 56 12.31 -14.95 -8.54
CA LYS A 56 13.69 -14.73 -8.93
C LYS A 56 14.40 -13.81 -7.93
N HIS A 57 13.79 -12.69 -7.58
CA HIS A 57 14.36 -11.72 -6.64
C HIS A 57 14.60 -12.32 -5.26
N VAL A 58 13.64 -13.03 -4.68
CA VAL A 58 13.82 -13.61 -3.34
C VAL A 58 14.83 -14.75 -3.33
N TYR A 59 14.91 -15.53 -4.41
CA TYR A 59 15.91 -16.56 -4.57
C TYR A 59 17.34 -15.98 -4.67
N GLU A 60 17.50 -14.87 -5.39
CA GLU A 60 18.81 -14.24 -5.61
C GLU A 60 19.27 -13.43 -4.39
N HIS A 61 18.35 -12.80 -3.66
CA HIS A 61 18.67 -11.76 -2.69
C HIS A 61 18.26 -12.06 -1.24
N THR A 62 17.66 -13.23 -0.94
CA THR A 62 17.32 -13.58 0.44
C THR A 62 17.91 -14.94 0.83
N LYS A 63 18.53 -15.01 2.00
CA LYS A 63 19.12 -16.25 2.51
C LYS A 63 18.04 -17.30 2.84
N TYR A 64 16.92 -16.87 3.42
CA TYR A 64 15.82 -17.75 3.80
C TYR A 64 15.24 -18.48 2.59
N TYR A 65 14.81 -17.75 1.56
CA TYR A 65 14.19 -18.37 0.40
C TYR A 65 15.19 -19.15 -0.44
N ARG A 66 16.45 -18.68 -0.57
CA ARG A 66 17.49 -19.47 -1.20
C ARG A 66 17.60 -20.85 -0.56
N ARG A 67 17.72 -20.93 0.75
CA ARG A 67 17.80 -22.19 1.50
C ARG A 67 16.54 -23.06 1.29
N ILE A 68 15.33 -22.49 1.33
CA ILE A 68 14.08 -23.22 1.10
C ILE A 68 14.04 -23.83 -0.30
N PHE A 69 14.48 -23.13 -1.32
CA PHE A 69 14.54 -23.63 -2.68
C PHE A 69 15.57 -24.77 -2.80
N ASP A 70 16.76 -24.59 -2.26
CA ASP A 70 17.85 -25.58 -2.32
C ASP A 70 17.47 -26.87 -1.57
N GLU A 71 16.89 -26.77 -0.37
CA GLU A 71 16.40 -27.92 0.43
C GLU A 71 15.32 -28.74 -0.29
N ARG A 72 14.57 -28.12 -1.18
CA ARG A 72 13.48 -28.75 -1.96
C ARG A 72 13.91 -29.16 -3.37
N GLY A 73 15.15 -28.89 -3.75
CA GLY A 73 15.64 -29.12 -5.10
C GLY A 73 14.92 -28.30 -6.17
N LEU A 74 14.43 -27.12 -5.80
CA LEU A 74 13.69 -26.23 -6.67
C LEU A 74 14.58 -25.10 -7.19
N THR A 75 14.22 -24.57 -8.34
CA THR A 75 14.76 -23.36 -8.94
C THR A 75 13.67 -22.33 -9.16
N PRO A 76 13.97 -21.05 -9.41
CA PRO A 76 12.95 -20.06 -9.79
C PRO A 76 12.08 -20.50 -10.99
N ASN A 77 12.63 -21.29 -11.91
CA ASN A 77 11.90 -21.80 -13.07
C ASN A 77 10.82 -22.82 -12.72
N ASP A 78 10.83 -23.40 -11.54
CA ASP A 78 9.81 -24.35 -11.09
C ASP A 78 8.56 -23.67 -10.54
N ILE A 79 8.62 -22.32 -10.35
CA ILE A 79 7.51 -21.49 -9.85
C ILE A 79 7.15 -20.46 -10.94
N GLN A 80 6.31 -20.85 -11.85
CA GLN A 80 5.90 -20.04 -13.00
C GLN A 80 4.48 -19.46 -12.84
N THR A 81 3.65 -20.08 -12.04
CA THR A 81 2.24 -19.72 -11.83
C THR A 81 1.91 -19.68 -10.33
N ILE A 82 0.77 -19.04 -10.00
CA ILE A 82 0.27 -19.01 -8.62
C ILE A 82 0.04 -20.43 -8.07
N ASP A 83 -0.35 -21.37 -8.92
CA ASP A 83 -0.55 -22.76 -8.51
C ASP A 83 0.75 -23.45 -8.07
N ASP A 84 1.89 -23.04 -8.61
CA ASP A 84 3.20 -23.58 -8.24
C ASP A 84 3.64 -23.17 -6.83
N LEU A 85 3.05 -22.13 -6.25
CA LEU A 85 3.34 -21.71 -4.88
C LEU A 85 3.10 -22.84 -3.85
N LYS A 86 2.28 -23.84 -4.18
CA LYS A 86 2.08 -25.06 -3.35
C LYS A 86 3.37 -25.87 -3.14
N LYS A 87 4.37 -25.68 -3.99
CA LYS A 87 5.70 -26.31 -3.87
C LYS A 87 6.54 -25.71 -2.74
N LEU A 88 6.19 -24.49 -2.32
CA LEU A 88 6.87 -23.78 -1.23
C LEU A 88 6.13 -23.94 0.11
N PRO A 89 6.83 -23.89 1.25
CA PRO A 89 6.18 -23.99 2.55
C PRO A 89 5.40 -22.70 2.86
N ILE A 90 4.31 -22.87 3.60
CA ILE A 90 3.61 -21.73 4.20
C ILE A 90 4.44 -21.25 5.39
N ILE A 91 4.71 -19.95 5.45
CA ILE A 91 5.33 -19.32 6.59
C ILE A 91 4.26 -18.57 7.40
N ASN A 92 4.36 -18.68 8.71
CA ASN A 92 3.55 -17.92 9.65
C ASN A 92 4.35 -16.76 10.25
N LYS A 93 3.72 -15.97 11.11
CA LYS A 93 4.33 -14.81 11.74
C LYS A 93 5.54 -15.16 12.62
N GLU A 94 5.47 -16.28 13.33
CA GLU A 94 6.54 -16.77 14.21
C GLU A 94 7.79 -17.09 13.37
N ILE A 95 7.62 -17.82 12.27
CA ILE A 95 8.70 -18.13 11.33
C ILE A 95 9.27 -16.85 10.72
N ALA A 96 8.40 -15.93 10.29
CA ALA A 96 8.83 -14.67 9.69
C ALA A 96 9.63 -13.81 10.67
N ASN A 97 9.24 -13.75 11.95
CA ASN A 97 9.99 -13.03 12.99
C ASN A 97 11.31 -13.74 13.32
N ALA A 98 11.32 -15.07 13.45
CA ALA A 98 12.52 -15.84 13.78
C ALA A 98 13.60 -15.74 12.68
N HIS A 99 13.19 -15.60 11.43
CA HIS A 99 14.10 -15.51 10.27
C HIS A 99 14.12 -14.12 9.62
N HIS A 100 13.74 -13.07 10.36
CA HIS A 100 13.63 -11.71 9.82
C HIS A 100 14.87 -11.30 9.02
N ASP A 101 16.07 -11.45 9.58
CA ASP A 101 17.31 -11.02 8.94
C ASP A 101 17.70 -11.88 7.72
N GLU A 102 17.20 -13.10 7.63
CA GLU A 102 17.40 -13.96 6.46
C GLU A 102 16.38 -13.67 5.33
N ILE A 103 15.19 -13.16 5.69
CA ILE A 103 14.12 -12.80 4.74
C ILE A 103 14.39 -11.42 4.13
N VAL A 104 15.05 -10.52 4.88
CA VAL A 104 15.42 -9.20 4.36
C VAL A 104 16.42 -9.36 3.20
N PRO A 105 16.14 -8.79 2.01
CA PRO A 105 17.02 -8.92 0.86
C PRO A 105 18.32 -8.14 1.09
N ASP A 106 19.43 -8.70 0.63
CA ASP A 106 20.78 -8.12 0.74
C ASP A 106 20.93 -6.81 -0.03
N ASN A 107 20.11 -6.60 -1.06
CA ASN A 107 20.06 -5.39 -1.86
C ASN A 107 18.98 -4.38 -1.43
N LEU A 108 18.47 -4.47 -0.19
CA LEU A 108 17.42 -3.57 0.32
C LEU A 108 17.77 -2.09 0.15
N SER A 109 19.05 -1.73 0.30
CA SER A 109 19.54 -0.35 0.14
C SER A 109 19.37 0.22 -1.27
N SER A 110 19.16 -0.62 -2.28
CA SER A 110 18.90 -0.19 -3.66
C SER A 110 17.45 0.31 -3.87
N PHE A 111 16.58 0.09 -2.89
CA PHE A 111 15.18 0.51 -2.93
C PHE A 111 14.93 1.72 -2.04
N LYS A 112 14.03 2.59 -2.46
CA LYS A 112 13.41 3.54 -1.55
C LYS A 112 12.33 2.79 -0.77
N TYR A 113 12.52 2.64 0.52
CA TYR A 113 11.61 1.90 1.38
C TYR A 113 11.29 2.66 2.67
N ARG A 114 10.28 2.19 3.35
CA ARG A 114 9.93 2.60 4.71
C ARG A 114 9.71 1.37 5.58
N ASN A 115 10.13 1.46 6.84
CA ASN A 115 9.83 0.45 7.84
C ASN A 115 8.34 0.49 8.19
N SER A 116 7.75 -0.67 8.27
CA SER A 116 6.37 -0.86 8.69
C SER A 116 6.28 -2.02 9.69
N ARG A 117 5.16 -2.09 10.41
CA ARG A 117 4.90 -3.17 11.35
C ARG A 117 3.41 -3.45 11.45
N THR A 118 3.06 -4.69 11.72
CA THR A 118 1.66 -5.05 11.98
C THR A 118 1.22 -4.49 13.34
N GLY A 119 -0.04 -4.08 13.45
CA GLY A 119 -0.64 -3.67 14.72
C GLY A 119 -1.03 -4.91 15.54
N GLY A 120 -0.06 -5.61 16.13
CA GLY A 120 -0.32 -6.84 16.87
C GLY A 120 -1.26 -6.62 18.06
N THR A 121 -2.42 -7.28 18.03
CA THR A 121 -3.36 -7.34 19.19
C THR A 121 -3.02 -8.50 20.15
N THR A 122 -2.21 -9.46 19.73
CA THR A 122 -1.99 -10.73 20.42
C THR A 122 -0.53 -11.18 20.50
N GLY A 123 0.45 -10.29 20.37
CA GLY A 123 1.85 -10.67 20.42
C GLY A 123 2.81 -9.64 19.80
N GLU A 124 4.05 -10.03 19.60
CA GLU A 124 5.07 -9.17 18.98
C GLU A 124 4.65 -8.72 17.57
N PRO A 125 4.76 -7.42 17.23
CA PRO A 125 4.50 -6.94 15.90
C PRO A 125 5.51 -7.53 14.90
N MET A 126 5.05 -7.99 13.74
CA MET A 126 5.95 -8.33 12.65
C MET A 126 6.44 -7.05 11.98
N GLN A 127 7.74 -6.92 11.80
CA GLN A 127 8.36 -5.82 11.08
C GLN A 127 8.54 -6.22 9.60
N PHE A 128 8.34 -5.27 8.70
CA PHE A 128 8.54 -5.46 7.27
C PHE A 128 8.85 -4.14 6.57
N PHE A 129 9.34 -4.23 5.35
CA PHE A 129 9.69 -3.08 4.53
C PHE A 129 8.67 -2.92 3.40
N LEU A 130 8.25 -1.70 3.16
CA LEU A 130 7.39 -1.34 2.02
C LEU A 130 8.18 -0.44 1.08
N ASP A 131 8.41 -0.91 -0.12
CA ASP A 131 9.02 -0.10 -1.15
C ASP A 131 8.06 0.97 -1.70
N GLU A 132 8.61 1.94 -2.42
CA GLU A 132 7.84 3.05 -3.00
C GLU A 132 6.75 2.57 -3.96
N ASN A 133 7.02 1.51 -4.74
CA ASN A 133 6.06 0.96 -5.69
C ASN A 133 4.89 0.27 -4.99
N THR A 134 5.16 -0.56 -3.98
CA THR A 134 4.13 -1.24 -3.17
C THR A 134 3.21 -0.22 -2.50
N TRP A 135 3.79 0.83 -1.90
CA TRP A 135 3.00 1.90 -1.29
C TRP A 135 2.18 2.67 -2.33
N GLY A 136 2.79 3.00 -3.46
CA GLY A 136 2.12 3.69 -4.57
C GLY A 136 0.96 2.88 -5.14
N TYR A 137 1.19 1.57 -5.39
CA TYR A 137 0.15 0.65 -5.88
C TYR A 137 -1.02 0.53 -4.89
N THR A 138 -0.74 0.30 -3.61
CA THR A 138 -1.78 0.17 -2.58
C THR A 138 -2.62 1.45 -2.46
N SER A 139 -1.97 2.62 -2.52
CA SER A 139 -2.66 3.91 -2.49
C SER A 139 -3.52 4.13 -3.73
N ALA A 140 -3.03 3.73 -4.90
CA ALA A 140 -3.75 3.81 -6.17
C ALA A 140 -4.95 2.85 -6.21
N ALA A 141 -4.78 1.61 -5.75
CA ALA A 141 -5.86 0.62 -5.70
C ALA A 141 -7.00 1.09 -4.79
N LYS A 142 -6.67 1.64 -3.62
CA LYS A 142 -7.67 2.25 -2.71
C LYS A 142 -8.39 3.42 -3.38
N LEU A 143 -7.67 4.31 -4.05
CA LEU A 143 -8.25 5.45 -4.75
C LEU A 143 -9.16 4.99 -5.90
N HIS A 144 -8.71 4.01 -6.69
CA HIS A 144 -9.52 3.43 -7.76
C HIS A 144 -10.83 2.83 -7.21
N ALA A 145 -10.76 2.04 -6.12
CA ALA A 145 -11.94 1.47 -5.48
C ALA A 145 -12.92 2.56 -5.00
N TRP A 146 -12.45 3.66 -4.46
CA TRP A 146 -13.32 4.78 -4.08
C TRP A 146 -13.95 5.46 -5.29
N MET A 147 -13.20 5.62 -6.39
CA MET A 147 -13.69 6.24 -7.62
C MET A 147 -14.74 5.39 -8.35
N THR A 148 -14.92 4.09 -7.99
CA THR A 148 -16.04 3.28 -8.48
C THR A 148 -17.37 3.64 -7.78
N THR A 149 -17.30 4.44 -6.72
CA THR A 149 -18.46 4.99 -6.03
C THR A 149 -18.77 6.42 -6.53
N SER A 150 -19.50 7.19 -5.75
CA SER A 150 -19.74 8.62 -6.05
C SER A 150 -18.58 9.56 -5.65
N TYR A 151 -17.44 9.03 -5.17
CA TYR A 151 -16.27 9.81 -4.80
C TYR A 151 -15.56 10.35 -6.06
N GLN A 152 -15.27 11.64 -6.04
CA GLN A 152 -14.43 12.29 -7.05
C GLN A 152 -13.12 12.75 -6.40
N TYR A 153 -12.00 12.58 -7.10
CA TYR A 153 -10.71 12.98 -6.54
C TYR A 153 -10.69 14.44 -6.13
N GLY A 154 -10.43 14.66 -4.84
CA GLY A 154 -10.46 15.97 -4.21
C GLY A 154 -11.77 16.29 -3.46
N ASP A 155 -12.71 15.36 -3.41
CA ASP A 155 -13.78 15.42 -2.41
C ASP A 155 -13.17 15.28 -1.01
N GLN A 156 -13.81 15.92 -0.05
CA GLN A 156 -13.39 15.82 1.34
C GLN A 156 -13.68 14.43 1.90
N PHE A 157 -12.70 13.85 2.56
CA PHE A 157 -12.88 12.58 3.25
C PHE A 157 -12.15 12.54 4.59
N VAL A 158 -12.68 11.73 5.48
CA VAL A 158 -12.05 11.39 6.75
C VAL A 158 -11.31 10.07 6.61
N ALA A 159 -10.03 10.03 6.98
CA ALA A 159 -9.28 8.80 7.13
C ALA A 159 -9.23 8.43 8.61
N MET A 160 -10.00 7.40 8.98
CA MET A 160 -10.00 6.88 10.35
C MET A 160 -8.95 5.78 10.50
N GLY A 161 -8.18 5.81 11.58
CA GLY A 161 -7.19 4.80 11.81
C GLY A 161 -6.41 4.98 13.11
N SER A 162 -5.55 4.01 13.42
CA SER A 162 -4.69 4.10 14.59
C SER A 162 -3.62 5.19 14.41
N ALA A 163 -3.10 5.71 15.52
CA ALA A 163 -2.00 6.68 15.50
C ALA A 163 -0.75 6.18 14.76
N SER A 164 -0.59 4.85 14.60
CA SER A 164 0.50 4.25 13.83
C SER A 164 0.38 4.48 12.33
N LEU A 165 -0.84 4.73 11.82
CA LEU A 165 -1.09 5.04 10.41
C LEU A 165 -0.81 6.51 10.08
N PHE A 166 -0.76 7.36 11.09
CA PHE A 166 -0.55 8.80 10.93
C PHE A 166 0.76 9.21 11.62
N ALA A 167 1.59 9.98 10.94
CA ALA A 167 2.79 10.54 11.56
C ALA A 167 2.41 11.42 12.75
N LYS A 168 3.06 11.21 13.90
CA LYS A 168 2.83 12.04 15.12
C LYS A 168 3.02 13.54 14.84
N LYS A 169 3.99 13.88 13.99
CA LYS A 169 4.24 15.25 13.50
C LYS A 169 4.52 15.16 12.00
N PRO A 170 3.51 15.28 11.14
CA PRO A 170 3.73 15.25 9.70
C PRO A 170 4.60 16.45 9.27
N SER A 171 5.51 16.20 8.32
CA SER A 171 6.31 17.26 7.70
C SER A 171 5.41 18.33 7.03
N LEU A 172 5.95 19.53 6.80
CA LEU A 172 5.21 20.58 6.10
C LEU A 172 4.73 20.09 4.72
N LEU A 173 5.59 19.40 3.97
CA LEU A 173 5.23 18.84 2.67
C LEU A 173 4.09 17.82 2.78
N ARG A 174 4.12 16.96 3.80
CA ARG A 174 3.03 16.00 4.04
C ARG A 174 1.72 16.71 4.35
N ARG A 175 1.74 17.76 5.16
CA ARG A 175 0.54 18.55 5.47
C ARG A 175 -0.04 19.23 4.23
N ILE A 176 0.80 19.75 3.35
CA ILE A 176 0.39 20.33 2.05
C ILE A 176 -0.23 19.23 1.18
N TYR A 177 0.39 18.07 1.10
CA TYR A 177 -0.11 16.95 0.32
C TYR A 177 -1.48 16.47 0.81
N ASP A 178 -1.66 16.28 2.12
CA ASP A 178 -2.94 15.89 2.72
C ASP A 178 -4.02 16.95 2.45
N LYS A 179 -3.67 18.23 2.51
CA LYS A 179 -4.57 19.35 2.16
C LYS A 179 -4.97 19.36 0.68
N ILE A 180 -4.04 19.02 -0.23
CA ILE A 180 -4.34 18.89 -1.66
C ILE A 180 -5.35 17.76 -1.88
N ARG A 181 -5.22 16.66 -1.14
CA ARG A 181 -6.12 15.51 -1.20
C ARG A 181 -7.44 15.72 -0.47
N ASN A 182 -7.58 16.81 0.29
CA ASN A 182 -8.71 17.04 1.22
C ASN A 182 -8.91 15.87 2.22
N GLU A 183 -7.80 15.29 2.67
CA GLU A 183 -7.76 14.20 3.65
C GLU A 183 -7.69 14.75 5.07
N TYR A 184 -8.62 14.30 5.91
CA TYR A 184 -8.69 14.65 7.32
C TYR A 184 -8.42 13.40 8.18
N PRO A 185 -7.20 13.22 8.70
CA PRO A 185 -6.88 12.08 9.53
C PRO A 185 -7.51 12.22 10.91
N LEU A 186 -8.31 11.23 11.33
CA LEU A 186 -8.89 11.13 12.66
C LEU A 186 -8.36 9.88 13.36
N ASN A 187 -7.75 10.08 14.54
CA ASN A 187 -7.22 8.99 15.34
C ASN A 187 -8.34 8.23 16.05
N THR A 188 -8.38 6.91 15.86
CA THR A 188 -9.39 6.03 16.49
C THR A 188 -8.85 5.21 17.66
N VAL A 189 -7.63 5.49 18.12
CA VAL A 189 -7.09 4.88 19.33
C VAL A 189 -7.57 5.64 20.55
N ASN A 190 -8.08 4.91 21.54
CA ASN A 190 -8.62 5.47 22.79
C ASN A 190 -9.79 6.45 22.52
N LEU A 191 -10.76 6.03 21.70
CA LEU A 191 -11.98 6.79 21.51
C LEU A 191 -12.75 6.93 22.82
N THR A 192 -13.07 8.18 23.16
CA THR A 192 -14.01 8.54 24.23
C THR A 192 -15.27 9.11 23.62
N ASP A 193 -16.37 9.10 24.35
CA ASP A 193 -17.64 9.69 23.89
C ASP A 193 -17.45 11.16 23.49
N GLU A 194 -16.73 11.94 24.30
CA GLU A 194 -16.40 13.33 23.99
C GLU A 194 -15.62 13.48 22.66
N LEU A 195 -14.68 12.56 22.39
CA LEU A 195 -13.92 12.59 21.15
C LEU A 195 -14.77 12.19 19.94
N CYS A 196 -15.67 11.24 20.12
CA CYS A 196 -16.66 10.85 19.11
C CYS A 196 -17.58 12.01 18.75
N GLU A 197 -18.11 12.72 19.76
CA GLU A 197 -18.95 13.90 19.53
C GLU A 197 -18.20 15.00 18.77
N LYS A 198 -16.94 15.26 19.11
CA LYS A 198 -16.08 16.21 18.38
C LYS A 198 -15.89 15.79 16.92
N TYR A 199 -15.69 14.50 16.64
CA TYR A 199 -15.53 13.99 15.28
C TYR A 199 -16.83 14.10 14.49
N ILE A 200 -17.97 13.75 15.09
CA ILE A 200 -19.30 13.90 14.49
C ILE A 200 -19.55 15.37 14.14
N ALA A 201 -19.35 16.27 15.10
CA ALA A 201 -19.53 17.70 14.88
C ALA A 201 -18.62 18.24 13.76
N PHE A 202 -17.36 17.77 13.69
CA PHE A 202 -16.43 18.13 12.63
C PHE A 202 -16.91 17.65 11.25
N ILE A 203 -17.35 16.40 11.14
CA ILE A 203 -17.87 15.79 9.90
C ILE A 203 -19.09 16.53 9.42
N GLN A 204 -20.05 16.81 10.31
CA GLN A 204 -21.29 17.54 10.01
C GLN A 204 -21.01 18.98 9.58
N LYS A 205 -20.19 19.72 10.35
CA LYS A 205 -19.82 21.11 10.06
C LYS A 205 -19.17 21.25 8.67
N ASN A 206 -18.31 20.30 8.30
CA ASN A 206 -17.59 20.34 7.03
C ASN A 206 -18.34 19.61 5.90
N LYS A 207 -19.55 19.06 6.18
CA LYS A 207 -20.36 18.31 5.22
C LYS A 207 -19.57 17.20 4.51
N ILE A 208 -18.71 16.49 5.26
CA ILE A 208 -17.89 15.40 4.74
C ILE A 208 -18.80 14.21 4.43
N ARG A 209 -18.67 13.66 3.25
CA ARG A 209 -19.54 12.57 2.74
C ARG A 209 -18.85 11.21 2.74
N PHE A 210 -17.53 11.19 2.81
CA PHE A 210 -16.73 9.97 2.66
C PHE A 210 -15.86 9.74 3.91
N ILE A 211 -15.91 8.50 4.42
CA ILE A 211 -15.17 8.05 5.62
C ILE A 211 -14.46 6.75 5.29
#